data_15604537b6296cd9d56f8b9465e5c8bb
#
_entry.id   15604537b6296cd9d56f8b9465e5c8bb
#
_cell.length_a   1.000
_cell.length_b   1.000
_cell.length_c   1.000
_cell.angle_alpha   90.00
_cell.angle_beta   90.00
_cell.angle_gamma   90.00
#
_symmetry.space_group_name_H-M   'P 1'
#
loop_
_entity.id
_entity.type
_entity.pdbx_description
1 polymer ?
#
loop_
_entity_poly.entity_id
_entity_poly.type
_entity_poly.pdbx_seq_one_letter_code
_entity_poly.pdbx_strand_id
1 'polypeptide(L)'
;GVASGATVRNGGVQSVFSGGEAENTVVERNGWLFLFAGGTLSGKTSVTEGVVTFVGSNSIPDMEMRNAVAIVPPSHDFSSLQFDNLSGQGTFGISSSLSEGLSDRILVHSGNGNFGLVIHDYSPEGSTPARYKIIDEDSGAADSFYLVGDAVDVGAFRYGLERDGDDWVLVRTQDVTDSAVIAKNTYSSLASLFYTHLTPVYNHIRSRRNASGHDNGLWIKGLGQRVKFAYKDKSRSRIDIYGTEIGYDREVWRQNGRYLSMGVYGGYTSSRQKFDRSGHGNADTQSLGLYSLFNTDDNWFVDMVGTYFWHRQKLRSYTPAGSGVDGKYRTNSWQLSASLGKRINFDGRWFVEPSVGLNYMHIDAVRYRTNFNTLIETSDAGYLSTRADLIAGKSFVWGDNRFLDAYGRFALIHDIDGKSKVRVADYGFAEDLSSLRYELGAGVSTAWSEDGTAYLEASAQLGSRIKLPWEINFGIQYRF
;
A
#
# COMPACT_ATOMS: atom_id res chain seq x y z
N GLY A 1 -51.47 -2.66 4.79
CA GLY A 1 -52.08 -1.34 4.69
C GLY A 1 -51.76 -0.67 3.35
N VAL A 2 -52.60 0.26 2.93
CA VAL A 2 -52.46 1.02 1.68
C VAL A 2 -52.20 2.48 2.00
N ALA A 3 -51.20 3.11 1.37
CA ALA A 3 -50.96 4.55 1.40
C ALA A 3 -51.15 5.09 -0.03
N SER A 4 -52.11 5.97 -0.25
CA SER A 4 -52.39 6.56 -1.59
C SER A 4 -52.02 8.04 -1.61
N GLY A 5 -51.33 8.48 -2.68
CA GLY A 5 -50.95 9.88 -2.92
C GLY A 5 -49.92 10.43 -1.91
N ALA A 6 -49.11 9.58 -1.28
CA ALA A 6 -48.14 10.01 -0.28
C ALA A 6 -47.04 10.87 -0.91
N THR A 7 -46.66 11.96 -0.22
CA THR A 7 -45.49 12.80 -0.60
C THR A 7 -44.45 12.76 0.54
N VAL A 8 -43.27 12.27 0.24
CA VAL A 8 -42.12 12.09 1.20
C VAL A 8 -41.11 13.20 0.95
N ARG A 9 -40.87 14.08 1.95
CA ARG A 9 -40.03 15.30 1.83
C ARG A 9 -38.97 15.40 2.96
N ASN A 10 -37.88 16.06 2.69
CA ASN A 10 -36.94 16.63 3.68
C ASN A 10 -36.63 15.69 4.88
N GLY A 11 -36.12 14.52 4.58
CA GLY A 11 -35.77 13.52 5.61
C GLY A 11 -36.95 12.66 6.06
N GLY A 12 -38.14 12.85 5.44
CA GLY A 12 -39.24 11.92 5.60
C GLY A 12 -38.89 10.53 5.05
N VAL A 13 -39.49 9.51 5.64
CA VAL A 13 -39.29 8.12 5.27
C VAL A 13 -40.61 7.42 5.10
N GLN A 14 -40.82 6.75 3.97
CA GLN A 14 -41.89 5.80 3.77
C GLN A 14 -41.33 4.40 3.62
N SER A 15 -41.86 3.44 4.35
CA SER A 15 -41.47 2.04 4.26
C SER A 15 -42.67 1.20 3.86
N VAL A 16 -42.50 0.43 2.78
CA VAL A 16 -43.54 -0.48 2.27
C VAL A 16 -43.07 -1.91 2.50
N PHE A 17 -43.63 -2.54 3.55
CA PHE A 17 -43.30 -3.92 3.93
C PHE A 17 -44.15 -4.93 3.18
N SER A 18 -43.83 -6.21 3.28
CA SER A 18 -44.60 -7.32 2.71
C SER A 18 -46.12 -7.19 3.06
N GLY A 19 -46.97 -7.27 2.03
CA GLY A 19 -48.42 -7.07 2.13
C GLY A 19 -48.89 -5.60 2.32
N GLY A 20 -47.93 -4.64 2.28
CA GLY A 20 -48.23 -3.21 2.19
C GLY A 20 -48.23 -2.72 0.76
N GLU A 21 -49.00 -1.65 0.49
CA GLU A 21 -49.06 -1.01 -0.82
C GLU A 21 -48.89 0.49 -0.70
N ALA A 22 -48.15 1.08 -1.66
CA ALA A 22 -48.06 2.52 -1.82
C ALA A 22 -48.44 2.89 -3.25
N GLU A 23 -49.50 3.68 -3.35
CA GLU A 23 -50.11 4.07 -4.63
C GLU A 23 -49.75 5.53 -4.92
N ASN A 24 -49.32 5.82 -6.16
CA ASN A 24 -49.06 7.20 -6.64
C ASN A 24 -48.12 7.97 -5.69
N THR A 25 -47.01 7.38 -5.32
CA THR A 25 -46.06 7.94 -4.36
C THR A 25 -45.16 8.97 -5.02
N VAL A 26 -44.94 10.10 -4.31
CA VAL A 26 -44.00 11.14 -4.69
C VAL A 26 -42.91 11.25 -3.65
N VAL A 27 -41.65 11.05 -4.06
CA VAL A 27 -40.46 11.23 -3.20
C VAL A 27 -39.72 12.47 -3.71
N GLU A 28 -39.65 13.48 -2.87
CA GLU A 28 -38.98 14.74 -3.19
C GLU A 28 -37.57 14.77 -2.54
N ARG A 29 -36.89 15.88 -2.74
CA ARG A 29 -35.54 16.13 -2.26
C ARG A 29 -35.33 15.68 -0.82
N ASN A 30 -34.27 14.85 -0.59
CA ASN A 30 -33.93 14.26 0.71
C ASN A 30 -35.03 13.38 1.34
N GLY A 31 -36.08 12.99 0.57
CA GLY A 31 -37.02 11.96 0.98
C GLY A 31 -36.49 10.55 0.72
N TRP A 32 -36.93 9.58 1.49
CA TRP A 32 -36.53 8.19 1.39
C TRP A 32 -37.74 7.26 1.26
N LEU A 33 -37.73 6.40 0.24
CA LEU A 33 -38.69 5.30 0.09
C LEU A 33 -37.94 3.95 0.25
N PHE A 34 -38.38 3.12 1.18
CA PHE A 34 -37.93 1.75 1.31
C PHE A 34 -38.99 0.80 0.81
N LEU A 35 -38.68 0.00 -0.20
CA LEU A 35 -39.56 -1.05 -0.69
C LEU A 35 -38.95 -2.41 -0.34
N PHE A 36 -39.59 -3.14 0.55
CA PHE A 36 -39.19 -4.48 0.95
C PHE A 36 -39.83 -5.52 0.06
N ALA A 37 -39.22 -6.71 -0.05
CA ALA A 37 -39.78 -7.82 -0.79
C ALA A 37 -41.21 -8.15 -0.32
N GLY A 38 -42.12 -8.29 -1.29
CA GLY A 38 -43.55 -8.48 -1.03
C GLY A 38 -44.35 -7.21 -0.67
N GLY A 39 -43.70 -6.06 -0.61
CA GLY A 39 -44.35 -4.77 -0.66
C GLY A 39 -44.69 -4.40 -2.12
N THR A 40 -45.70 -3.60 -2.34
CA THR A 40 -46.17 -3.24 -3.69
C THR A 40 -46.17 -1.72 -3.89
N LEU A 41 -45.64 -1.29 -5.04
CA LEU A 41 -45.93 0.06 -5.59
C LEU A 41 -47.00 -0.10 -6.65
N SER A 42 -47.97 0.79 -6.64
CA SER A 42 -49.04 0.84 -7.69
C SER A 42 -49.19 2.26 -8.24
N GLY A 43 -49.68 2.36 -9.46
CA GLY A 43 -49.70 3.64 -10.17
C GLY A 43 -48.30 4.17 -10.44
N LYS A 44 -48.17 5.49 -10.49
CA LYS A 44 -46.88 6.14 -10.79
C LYS A 44 -46.11 6.50 -9.53
N THR A 45 -44.84 6.07 -9.46
CA THR A 45 -43.88 6.50 -8.43
C THR A 45 -42.92 7.53 -9.03
N SER A 46 -42.97 8.77 -8.51
CA SER A 46 -42.07 9.85 -8.97
C SER A 46 -41.06 10.20 -7.92
N VAL A 47 -39.76 10.14 -8.29
CA VAL A 47 -38.61 10.38 -7.36
C VAL A 47 -37.79 11.55 -7.91
N THR A 48 -37.76 12.67 -7.19
CA THR A 48 -36.98 13.86 -7.55
C THR A 48 -35.99 14.20 -6.47
N GLU A 49 -34.67 14.10 -6.77
CA GLU A 49 -33.59 14.37 -5.82
C GLU A 49 -33.72 13.57 -4.48
N GLY A 50 -34.47 12.48 -4.53
CA GLY A 50 -34.75 11.57 -3.42
C GLY A 50 -34.04 10.23 -3.59
N VAL A 51 -34.24 9.34 -2.62
CA VAL A 51 -33.64 8.01 -2.60
C VAL A 51 -34.70 6.94 -2.49
N VAL A 52 -34.59 5.90 -3.34
CA VAL A 52 -35.37 4.67 -3.19
C VAL A 52 -34.42 3.52 -2.85
N THR A 53 -34.76 2.76 -1.84
CA THR A 53 -34.01 1.55 -1.43
C THR A 53 -34.89 0.34 -1.65
N PHE A 54 -34.41 -0.57 -2.50
CA PHE A 54 -35.07 -1.84 -2.79
C PHE A 54 -34.44 -2.96 -1.96
N VAL A 55 -35.18 -3.52 -1.04
CA VAL A 55 -34.71 -4.62 -0.18
C VAL A 55 -35.31 -5.94 -0.68
N GLY A 56 -34.50 -6.68 -1.44
CA GLY A 56 -34.92 -7.89 -2.15
C GLY A 56 -35.53 -7.59 -3.52
N SER A 57 -36.01 -8.62 -4.22
CA SER A 57 -36.57 -8.50 -5.56
C SER A 57 -37.93 -7.80 -5.54
N ASN A 58 -38.15 -6.90 -6.49
CA ASN A 58 -39.33 -6.07 -6.56
C ASN A 58 -39.80 -5.88 -8.03
N SER A 59 -41.12 -5.73 -8.24
CA SER A 59 -41.73 -5.34 -9.48
C SER A 59 -42.34 -3.94 -9.33
N ILE A 60 -42.01 -3.04 -10.24
CA ILE A 60 -42.36 -1.61 -10.21
C ILE A 60 -43.10 -1.25 -11.50
N PRO A 61 -44.43 -0.95 -11.44
CA PRO A 61 -45.22 -0.70 -12.64
C PRO A 61 -44.79 0.55 -13.41
N ASP A 62 -44.61 1.69 -12.75
CA ASP A 62 -44.21 2.94 -13.38
C ASP A 62 -43.32 3.75 -12.45
N MET A 63 -42.09 4.04 -12.87
CA MET A 63 -41.13 4.85 -12.11
C MET A 63 -40.53 5.96 -12.96
N GLU A 64 -40.72 7.21 -12.48
CA GLU A 64 -40.02 8.36 -13.01
C GLU A 64 -38.95 8.86 -12.05
N MET A 65 -37.72 8.94 -12.51
CA MET A 65 -36.58 9.43 -11.73
C MET A 65 -36.11 10.79 -12.27
N ARG A 66 -35.82 11.76 -11.36
CA ARG A 66 -35.23 13.07 -11.70
C ARG A 66 -34.09 13.37 -10.74
N ASN A 67 -32.82 13.15 -11.18
CA ASN A 67 -31.65 13.26 -10.34
C ASN A 67 -31.77 12.44 -9.04
N ALA A 68 -32.41 11.29 -9.12
CA ALA A 68 -32.69 10.41 -7.99
C ALA A 68 -31.70 9.26 -7.90
N VAL A 69 -31.66 8.61 -6.73
CA VAL A 69 -30.80 7.46 -6.48
C VAL A 69 -31.67 6.26 -6.10
N ALA A 70 -31.47 5.15 -6.80
CA ALA A 70 -32.08 3.87 -6.49
C ALA A 70 -30.97 2.93 -5.99
N ILE A 71 -31.13 2.31 -4.82
CA ILE A 71 -30.11 1.49 -4.16
C ILE A 71 -30.66 0.11 -3.89
N VAL A 72 -29.93 -0.92 -4.27
CA VAL A 72 -30.07 -2.30 -3.75
C VAL A 72 -28.97 -2.48 -2.71
N PRO A 73 -29.29 -2.62 -1.41
CA PRO A 73 -28.29 -2.85 -0.37
C PRO A 73 -27.54 -4.16 -0.65
N PRO A 74 -26.21 -4.20 -0.43
CA PRO A 74 -25.43 -5.41 -0.60
C PRO A 74 -25.97 -6.54 0.28
N SER A 75 -26.29 -7.67 -0.36
CA SER A 75 -26.72 -8.88 0.31
C SER A 75 -26.11 -10.11 -0.37
N HIS A 76 -26.10 -11.26 0.30
CA HIS A 76 -25.72 -12.54 -0.34
C HIS A 76 -26.79 -13.04 -1.32
N ASP A 77 -28.04 -12.60 -1.13
CA ASP A 77 -29.14 -12.91 -2.03
C ASP A 77 -29.33 -11.73 -2.97
N PHE A 78 -28.80 -11.83 -4.18
CA PHE A 78 -28.92 -10.81 -5.21
C PHE A 78 -30.39 -10.61 -5.62
N SER A 79 -30.74 -9.39 -5.94
CA SER A 79 -32.10 -8.94 -6.19
C SER A 79 -32.36 -8.72 -7.69
N SER A 80 -33.61 -8.92 -8.10
CA SER A 80 -34.08 -8.55 -9.43
C SER A 80 -35.09 -7.40 -9.32
N LEU A 81 -34.80 -6.29 -9.97
CA LEU A 81 -35.69 -5.14 -10.09
C LEU A 81 -36.34 -5.17 -11.47
N GLN A 82 -37.64 -5.33 -11.53
CA GLN A 82 -38.41 -5.36 -12.76
C GLN A 82 -39.22 -4.08 -12.88
N PHE A 83 -39.04 -3.32 -13.96
CA PHE A 83 -39.78 -2.11 -14.26
C PHE A 83 -40.66 -2.32 -15.51
N ASP A 84 -41.99 -2.16 -15.38
CA ASP A 84 -42.86 -2.18 -16.55
C ASP A 84 -42.64 -0.90 -17.37
N ASN A 85 -42.45 0.27 -16.68
CA ASN A 85 -42.02 1.50 -17.30
C ASN A 85 -41.03 2.25 -16.42
N LEU A 86 -39.86 2.59 -17.00
CA LEU A 86 -38.80 3.37 -16.34
C LEU A 86 -38.47 4.59 -17.14
N SER A 87 -38.48 5.79 -16.54
CA SER A 87 -38.28 7.04 -17.27
C SER A 87 -37.46 8.08 -16.50
N GLY A 88 -36.89 9.03 -17.24
CA GLY A 88 -36.15 10.16 -16.67
C GLY A 88 -34.66 9.94 -16.53
N GLN A 89 -34.08 10.34 -15.40
CA GLN A 89 -32.63 10.24 -15.15
C GLN A 89 -32.32 10.02 -13.69
N GLY A 90 -31.36 9.18 -13.42
CA GLY A 90 -30.97 8.84 -12.05
C GLY A 90 -29.74 7.92 -11.97
N THR A 91 -29.46 7.39 -10.78
CA THR A 91 -28.36 6.47 -10.57
C THR A 91 -28.84 5.23 -9.82
N PHE A 92 -28.50 4.06 -10.33
CA PHE A 92 -28.69 2.78 -9.65
C PHE A 92 -27.41 2.35 -8.95
N GLY A 93 -27.49 2.04 -7.67
CA GLY A 93 -26.43 1.37 -6.88
C GLY A 93 -26.78 -0.10 -6.72
N ILE A 94 -26.00 -0.99 -7.33
CA ILE A 94 -26.20 -2.43 -7.35
C ILE A 94 -24.92 -3.19 -6.99
N SER A 95 -25.06 -4.46 -6.68
CA SER A 95 -23.97 -5.35 -6.30
C SER A 95 -23.81 -6.52 -7.27
N SER A 96 -22.59 -7.06 -7.36
CA SER A 96 -22.30 -8.27 -8.13
C SER A 96 -21.32 -9.17 -7.40
N SER A 97 -21.29 -10.45 -7.80
CA SER A 97 -20.24 -11.42 -7.54
C SER A 97 -19.97 -12.17 -8.85
N LEU A 98 -19.22 -11.51 -9.75
CA LEU A 98 -19.08 -11.99 -11.12
C LEU A 98 -18.32 -13.31 -11.21
N SER A 99 -17.42 -13.61 -10.27
CA SER A 99 -16.76 -14.93 -10.22
C SER A 99 -17.71 -16.08 -9.87
N GLU A 100 -18.85 -15.76 -9.24
CA GLU A 100 -19.91 -16.73 -8.93
C GLU A 100 -21.04 -16.70 -9.96
N GLY A 101 -20.98 -15.78 -10.94
CA GLY A 101 -22.02 -15.60 -11.95
C GLY A 101 -23.30 -14.97 -11.39
N LEU A 102 -23.18 -14.18 -10.31
CA LEU A 102 -24.30 -13.59 -9.59
C LEU A 102 -24.24 -12.06 -9.62
N SER A 103 -25.41 -11.41 -9.69
CA SER A 103 -25.54 -9.96 -9.54
C SER A 103 -26.98 -9.56 -9.24
N ASP A 104 -27.16 -8.37 -8.70
CA ASP A 104 -28.42 -7.68 -8.85
C ASP A 104 -28.68 -7.45 -10.33
N ARG A 105 -29.95 -7.51 -10.76
CA ARG A 105 -30.38 -7.34 -12.14
C ARG A 105 -31.43 -6.27 -12.25
N ILE A 106 -31.39 -5.53 -13.36
CA ILE A 106 -32.43 -4.57 -13.75
C ILE A 106 -33.06 -5.09 -15.02
N LEU A 107 -34.40 -5.27 -14.99
CA LEU A 107 -35.21 -5.67 -16.12
C LEU A 107 -36.12 -4.51 -16.46
N VAL A 108 -36.15 -4.07 -17.72
CA VAL A 108 -36.97 -2.96 -18.19
C VAL A 108 -37.82 -3.39 -19.37
N HIS A 109 -39.12 -3.36 -19.22
CA HIS A 109 -40.05 -3.71 -20.31
C HIS A 109 -40.31 -2.53 -21.25
N SER A 110 -40.38 -1.33 -20.71
CA SER A 110 -40.48 -0.10 -21.51
C SER A 110 -39.86 1.09 -20.78
N GLY A 111 -39.32 2.05 -21.53
CA GLY A 111 -38.69 3.21 -20.92
C GLY A 111 -38.03 4.14 -21.94
N ASN A 112 -37.59 5.29 -21.47
CA ASN A 112 -36.87 6.28 -22.26
C ASN A 112 -35.99 7.17 -21.34
N GLY A 113 -35.20 6.58 -20.48
CA GLY A 113 -34.37 7.26 -19.49
C GLY A 113 -32.90 7.27 -19.81
N ASN A 114 -32.12 7.94 -18.93
CA ASN A 114 -30.67 7.92 -18.93
C ASN A 114 -30.15 7.69 -17.51
N PHE A 115 -29.59 6.54 -17.26
CA PHE A 115 -29.28 6.05 -15.91
C PHE A 115 -27.81 5.70 -15.71
N GLY A 116 -27.21 6.27 -14.66
CA GLY A 116 -25.89 5.89 -14.19
C GLY A 116 -25.94 4.60 -13.38
N LEU A 117 -24.91 3.77 -13.50
CA LEU A 117 -24.74 2.56 -12.72
C LEU A 117 -23.50 2.70 -11.83
N VAL A 118 -23.66 2.48 -10.55
CA VAL A 118 -22.58 2.23 -9.58
C VAL A 118 -22.66 0.77 -9.19
N ILE A 119 -21.68 -0.02 -9.59
CA ILE A 119 -21.64 -1.47 -9.33
C ILE A 119 -20.49 -1.75 -8.39
N HIS A 120 -20.79 -2.44 -7.29
CA HIS A 120 -19.79 -2.95 -6.36
C HIS A 120 -19.67 -4.46 -6.49
N ASP A 121 -18.52 -4.93 -6.99
CA ASP A 121 -18.26 -6.37 -7.11
C ASP A 121 -17.65 -6.93 -5.82
N TYR A 122 -18.28 -7.97 -5.29
CA TYR A 122 -17.88 -8.70 -4.09
C TYR A 122 -17.35 -10.10 -4.41
N SER A 123 -16.89 -10.33 -5.63
CA SER A 123 -16.30 -11.61 -6.04
C SER A 123 -15.22 -12.07 -5.08
N PRO A 124 -15.36 -13.25 -4.42
CA PRO A 124 -14.42 -13.69 -3.39
C PRO A 124 -13.05 -14.07 -3.97
N GLU A 125 -13.05 -14.89 -4.97
CA GLU A 125 -11.90 -15.42 -5.70
C GLU A 125 -12.40 -16.21 -6.93
N GLY A 126 -11.48 -16.58 -7.81
CA GLY A 126 -11.83 -17.32 -9.03
C GLY A 126 -11.82 -16.44 -10.28
N SER A 127 -12.02 -17.10 -11.40
CA SER A 127 -11.97 -16.44 -12.70
C SER A 127 -13.28 -15.71 -12.96
N THR A 128 -13.17 -14.46 -13.38
CA THR A 128 -14.33 -13.63 -13.75
C THR A 128 -14.63 -13.76 -15.24
N PRO A 129 -15.91 -13.77 -15.66
CA PRO A 129 -16.28 -13.92 -17.06
C PRO A 129 -15.79 -12.74 -17.89
N ALA A 130 -15.49 -12.95 -19.16
CA ALA A 130 -15.10 -11.87 -20.07
C ALA A 130 -16.28 -10.93 -20.38
N ARG A 131 -17.49 -11.44 -20.35
CA ARG A 131 -18.75 -10.70 -20.58
C ARG A 131 -19.79 -11.18 -19.58
N TYR A 132 -20.61 -10.25 -19.05
CA TYR A 132 -21.66 -10.57 -18.10
C TYR A 132 -22.86 -9.62 -18.28
N LYS A 133 -24.06 -10.17 -18.54
CA LYS A 133 -25.31 -9.38 -18.68
C LYS A 133 -25.77 -8.89 -17.32
N ILE A 134 -25.94 -7.56 -17.20
CA ILE A 134 -26.35 -6.87 -15.96
C ILE A 134 -27.73 -6.24 -16.06
N ILE A 135 -28.14 -5.82 -17.26
CA ILE A 135 -29.45 -5.25 -17.54
C ILE A 135 -30.07 -6.00 -18.71
N ASP A 136 -31.34 -6.30 -18.58
CA ASP A 136 -32.18 -6.98 -19.57
C ASP A 136 -33.28 -5.99 -19.99
N GLU A 137 -33.31 -5.58 -21.24
CA GLU A 137 -34.34 -4.67 -21.80
C GLU A 137 -35.16 -5.40 -22.84
N ASP A 138 -36.47 -5.13 -22.87
CA ASP A 138 -37.31 -5.56 -23.99
C ASP A 138 -37.09 -4.65 -25.20
N SER A 139 -37.35 -5.15 -26.38
CA SER A 139 -37.18 -4.41 -27.66
C SER A 139 -37.95 -3.09 -27.80
N GLY A 140 -38.81 -2.78 -26.86
CA GLY A 140 -39.56 -1.51 -26.79
C GLY A 140 -38.91 -0.47 -25.86
N ALA A 141 -37.91 -0.81 -25.10
CA ALA A 141 -37.23 0.13 -24.24
C ALA A 141 -36.18 0.94 -25.02
N ALA A 142 -36.10 2.23 -24.71
CA ALA A 142 -35.13 3.16 -25.31
C ALA A 142 -34.26 3.84 -24.25
N ASP A 143 -34.01 3.12 -23.14
CA ASP A 143 -33.19 3.62 -22.06
C ASP A 143 -31.72 3.63 -22.45
N SER A 144 -30.96 4.49 -21.80
CA SER A 144 -29.53 4.61 -21.93
C SER A 144 -28.88 4.41 -20.56
N PHE A 145 -27.95 3.46 -20.48
CA PHE A 145 -27.22 3.18 -19.26
C PHE A 145 -25.73 3.48 -19.44
N TYR A 146 -25.09 3.96 -18.38
CA TYR A 146 -23.65 4.21 -18.35
C TYR A 146 -23.06 3.92 -16.97
N LEU A 147 -21.78 3.58 -16.91
CA LEU A 147 -21.08 3.41 -15.63
C LEU A 147 -20.65 4.76 -15.07
N VAL A 148 -20.97 5.03 -13.82
CA VAL A 148 -20.43 6.17 -13.10
C VAL A 148 -18.93 5.98 -12.91
N GLY A 149 -18.11 6.89 -13.49
CA GLY A 149 -16.66 6.76 -13.53
C GLY A 149 -16.14 5.90 -14.68
N ASP A 150 -16.97 5.61 -15.68
CA ASP A 150 -16.66 4.96 -16.96
C ASP A 150 -16.26 3.47 -16.86
N ALA A 151 -16.10 2.92 -15.67
CA ALA A 151 -15.73 1.53 -15.46
C ALA A 151 -16.17 1.00 -14.09
N VAL A 152 -16.18 -0.33 -13.96
CA VAL A 152 -16.32 -1.03 -12.67
C VAL A 152 -15.10 -1.90 -12.42
N ASP A 153 -14.63 -1.94 -11.16
CA ASP A 153 -13.52 -2.78 -10.74
C ASP A 153 -14.05 -4.16 -10.32
N VAL A 154 -13.54 -5.23 -10.97
CA VAL A 154 -13.87 -6.62 -10.66
C VAL A 154 -12.58 -7.42 -10.53
N GLY A 155 -12.25 -7.85 -9.32
CA GLY A 155 -11.00 -8.55 -9.05
C GLY A 155 -9.78 -7.71 -9.46
N ALA A 156 -8.98 -8.22 -10.41
CA ALA A 156 -7.79 -7.54 -10.92
C ALA A 156 -8.05 -6.59 -12.09
N PHE A 157 -9.22 -6.65 -12.73
CA PHE A 157 -9.49 -5.95 -13.99
C PHE A 157 -10.67 -4.98 -13.91
N ARG A 158 -10.64 -3.99 -14.80
CA ARG A 158 -11.76 -3.09 -15.07
C ARG A 158 -12.70 -3.67 -16.11
N TYR A 159 -13.98 -3.36 -15.96
CA TYR A 159 -15.03 -3.70 -16.90
C TYR A 159 -15.70 -2.42 -17.38
N GLY A 160 -15.92 -2.33 -18.70
CA GLY A 160 -16.77 -1.34 -19.33
C GLY A 160 -18.20 -1.87 -19.49
N LEU A 161 -19.14 -0.99 -19.84
CA LEU A 161 -20.50 -1.35 -20.18
C LEU A 161 -20.71 -1.19 -21.68
N GLU A 162 -21.25 -2.22 -22.33
CA GLU A 162 -21.55 -2.23 -23.75
C GLU A 162 -23.01 -2.68 -23.97
N ARG A 163 -23.66 -2.15 -25.01
CA ARG A 163 -24.95 -2.64 -25.45
C ARG A 163 -24.75 -3.86 -26.36
N ASP A 164 -25.51 -4.92 -26.10
CA ASP A 164 -25.49 -6.17 -26.87
C ASP A 164 -26.93 -6.57 -27.25
N GLY A 165 -27.39 -6.12 -28.43
CA GLY A 165 -28.81 -6.15 -28.81
C GLY A 165 -29.63 -5.18 -27.95
N ASP A 166 -30.60 -5.71 -27.23
CA ASP A 166 -31.43 -4.96 -26.29
C ASP A 166 -30.85 -5.01 -24.86
N ASP A 167 -29.82 -5.82 -24.62
CA ASP A 167 -29.20 -6.01 -23.31
C ASP A 167 -28.00 -5.08 -23.06
N TRP A 168 -27.65 -4.87 -21.78
CA TRP A 168 -26.41 -4.20 -21.37
C TRP A 168 -25.49 -5.18 -20.64
N VAL A 169 -24.24 -5.22 -21.12
CA VAL A 169 -23.26 -6.25 -20.76
C VAL A 169 -22.00 -5.59 -20.21
N LEU A 170 -21.54 -6.06 -19.06
CA LEU A 170 -20.21 -5.76 -18.55
C LEU A 170 -19.18 -6.53 -19.37
N VAL A 171 -18.16 -5.83 -19.89
CA VAL A 171 -17.10 -6.40 -20.72
C VAL A 171 -15.75 -6.13 -20.09
N ARG A 172 -14.99 -7.19 -19.82
CA ARG A 172 -13.65 -7.07 -19.25
C ARG A 172 -12.70 -6.36 -20.20
N THR A 173 -12.05 -5.31 -19.70
CA THR A 173 -10.98 -4.61 -20.41
C THR A 173 -9.62 -5.22 -20.10
N GLN A 174 -8.55 -4.69 -20.70
CA GLN A 174 -7.18 -5.03 -20.35
C GLN A 174 -6.64 -4.17 -19.19
N ASP A 175 -7.39 -3.21 -18.73
CA ASP A 175 -6.98 -2.27 -17.69
C ASP A 175 -7.02 -2.93 -16.31
N VAL A 176 -5.92 -2.81 -15.58
CA VAL A 176 -5.77 -3.32 -14.22
C VAL A 176 -6.33 -2.30 -13.24
N THR A 177 -7.03 -2.79 -12.20
CA THR A 177 -7.60 -1.97 -11.14
C THR A 177 -6.53 -1.24 -10.32
N ASP A 178 -6.84 -0.07 -9.80
CA ASP A 178 -5.92 0.67 -8.94
C ASP A 178 -5.60 -0.10 -7.65
N SER A 179 -6.57 -0.83 -7.11
CA SER A 179 -6.37 -1.70 -5.93
C SER A 179 -5.35 -2.80 -6.18
N ALA A 180 -5.36 -3.45 -7.36
CA ALA A 180 -4.41 -4.48 -7.74
C ALA A 180 -3.00 -3.93 -7.91
N VAL A 181 -2.84 -2.79 -8.62
CA VAL A 181 -1.55 -2.11 -8.79
C VAL A 181 -0.99 -1.67 -7.44
N ILE A 182 -1.81 -1.08 -6.56
CA ILE A 182 -1.40 -0.64 -5.22
C ILE A 182 -1.00 -1.81 -4.35
N ALA A 183 -1.74 -2.93 -4.36
CA ALA A 183 -1.38 -4.13 -3.62
C ALA A 183 -0.02 -4.68 -4.05
N LYS A 184 0.23 -4.82 -5.36
CA LYS A 184 1.52 -5.21 -5.93
C LYS A 184 2.64 -4.27 -5.51
N ASN A 185 2.44 -2.97 -5.71
CA ASN A 185 3.47 -1.96 -5.43
C ASN A 185 3.81 -1.89 -3.94
N THR A 186 2.81 -2.05 -3.06
CA THR A 186 3.03 -2.03 -1.61
C THR A 186 3.87 -3.22 -1.15
N TYR A 187 3.55 -4.43 -1.60
CA TYR A 187 4.33 -5.61 -1.21
C TYR A 187 5.76 -5.53 -1.76
N SER A 188 5.93 -5.20 -3.04
CA SER A 188 7.26 -5.04 -3.65
C SER A 188 8.07 -3.94 -2.96
N SER A 189 7.44 -2.90 -2.46
CA SER A 189 8.12 -1.78 -1.80
C SER A 189 8.61 -2.08 -0.38
N LEU A 190 8.21 -3.21 0.23
CA LEU A 190 8.79 -3.67 1.51
C LEU A 190 10.31 -3.86 1.41
N ALA A 191 10.83 -4.12 0.20
CA ALA A 191 12.27 -4.11 -0.07
C ALA A 191 12.97 -2.80 0.35
N SER A 192 12.25 -1.67 0.41
CA SER A 192 12.83 -0.40 0.87
C SER A 192 13.31 -0.44 2.32
N LEU A 193 12.67 -1.24 3.16
CA LEU A 193 13.04 -1.41 4.55
C LEU A 193 14.42 -2.06 4.71
N PHE A 194 14.83 -2.83 3.72
CA PHE A 194 16.14 -3.43 3.63
C PHE A 194 17.28 -2.40 3.79
N TYR A 195 17.15 -1.25 3.12
CA TYR A 195 18.18 -0.19 3.18
C TYR A 195 17.96 0.76 4.34
N THR A 196 16.71 0.92 4.77
CA THR A 196 16.30 1.86 5.83
C THR A 196 17.02 1.60 7.15
N HIS A 197 17.23 0.34 7.50
CA HIS A 197 17.82 -0.06 8.79
C HIS A 197 19.32 -0.31 8.73
N LEU A 198 19.87 -0.68 7.58
CA LEU A 198 21.30 -1.01 7.46
C LEU A 198 22.21 0.20 7.55
N THR A 199 21.94 1.26 6.80
CA THR A 199 22.81 2.44 6.78
C THR A 199 23.00 3.05 8.17
N PRO A 200 21.93 3.28 8.98
CA PRO A 200 22.09 3.79 10.33
C PRO A 200 22.87 2.84 11.26
N VAL A 201 22.68 1.53 11.14
CA VAL A 201 23.43 0.55 11.94
C VAL A 201 24.91 0.57 11.59
N TYR A 202 25.26 0.56 10.30
CA TYR A 202 26.66 0.66 9.88
C TYR A 202 27.33 1.97 10.27
N ASN A 203 26.61 3.09 10.24
CA ASN A 203 27.14 4.37 10.70
C ASN A 203 27.40 4.38 12.21
N HIS A 204 26.52 3.74 13.00
CA HIS A 204 26.76 3.54 14.41
C HIS A 204 28.00 2.66 14.66
N ILE A 205 28.10 1.51 14.00
CA ILE A 205 29.25 0.59 14.09
C ILE A 205 30.56 1.31 13.75
N ARG A 206 30.56 2.11 12.69
CA ARG A 206 31.72 2.92 12.30
C ARG A 206 32.07 3.98 13.33
N SER A 207 31.09 4.71 13.87
CA SER A 207 31.30 5.69 14.93
C SER A 207 31.92 5.05 16.17
N ARG A 208 31.45 3.86 16.54
CA ARG A 208 32.03 3.09 17.64
C ARG A 208 33.46 2.65 17.37
N ARG A 209 33.77 2.18 16.16
CA ARG A 209 35.12 1.73 15.77
C ARG A 209 36.15 2.84 15.85
N ASN A 210 35.76 4.06 15.49
CA ASN A 210 36.64 5.22 15.48
C ASN A 210 36.87 5.81 16.87
N ALA A 211 36.02 5.49 17.83
CA ALA A 211 36.14 5.95 19.20
C ALA A 211 37.03 4.98 20.01
N SER A 212 38.15 5.45 20.51
CA SER A 212 39.02 4.68 21.41
C SER A 212 38.36 4.54 22.78
N GLY A 213 37.80 3.38 23.08
CA GLY A 213 37.18 3.08 24.37
C GLY A 213 36.64 1.66 24.41
N HIS A 214 36.72 1.02 25.58
CA HIS A 214 36.53 -0.40 25.74
C HIS A 214 35.19 -0.80 26.35
N ASP A 215 34.29 0.18 26.54
CA ASP A 215 33.22 0.06 27.49
C ASP A 215 31.85 -0.22 26.82
N ASN A 216 30.93 -0.60 27.69
CA ASN A 216 29.52 -0.77 27.35
C ASN A 216 28.93 0.56 26.87
N GLY A 217 28.01 0.53 25.92
CA GLY A 217 27.40 1.76 25.43
C GLY A 217 25.91 1.61 25.19
N LEU A 218 25.17 2.59 25.67
CA LEU A 218 23.78 2.80 25.24
C LEU A 218 23.77 3.81 24.11
N TRP A 219 22.92 3.58 23.11
CA TRP A 219 22.81 4.48 21.98
C TRP A 219 21.36 4.64 21.50
N ILE A 220 21.12 5.77 20.90
CA ILE A 220 19.86 6.09 20.20
C ILE A 220 20.16 6.64 18.83
N LYS A 221 19.36 6.24 17.84
CA LYS A 221 19.44 6.73 16.46
C LYS A 221 18.09 7.22 15.97
N GLY A 222 18.13 8.24 15.11
CA GLY A 222 17.00 8.69 14.32
C GLY A 222 17.31 8.58 12.83
N LEU A 223 16.30 8.28 12.04
CA LEU A 223 16.40 8.22 10.59
C LEU A 223 15.19 8.85 9.91
N GLY A 224 15.43 9.42 8.76
CA GLY A 224 14.39 9.88 7.84
C GLY A 224 14.86 9.70 6.42
N GLN A 225 13.98 9.21 5.53
CA GLN A 225 14.32 9.03 4.13
C GLN A 225 13.08 9.07 3.24
N ARG A 226 13.32 9.31 1.96
CA ARG A 226 12.35 9.18 0.89
C ARG A 226 12.82 8.15 -0.12
N VAL A 227 11.96 7.18 -0.42
CA VAL A 227 12.20 6.18 -1.47
C VAL A 227 11.19 6.37 -2.59
N LYS A 228 11.67 6.30 -3.83
CA LYS A 228 10.83 6.32 -5.05
C LYS A 228 11.07 5.04 -5.82
N PHE A 229 9.97 4.42 -6.25
CA PHE A 229 9.98 3.21 -7.06
C PHE A 229 9.44 3.47 -8.46
N ALA A 230 10.02 2.77 -9.44
CA ALA A 230 9.54 2.68 -10.82
C ALA A 230 9.38 1.20 -11.18
N TYR A 231 8.13 0.75 -11.37
CA TYR A 231 7.78 -0.63 -11.63
C TYR A 231 7.77 -0.97 -13.12
N LYS A 232 7.71 -2.28 -13.45
CA LYS A 232 7.71 -2.75 -14.85
C LYS A 232 6.50 -2.27 -15.65
N ASP A 233 5.34 -2.19 -15.01
CA ASP A 233 4.09 -1.69 -15.60
C ASP A 233 4.04 -0.15 -15.75
N LYS A 234 5.19 0.54 -15.55
CA LYS A 234 5.34 1.99 -15.57
C LYS A 234 4.66 2.72 -14.40
N SER A 235 3.98 2.03 -13.49
CA SER A 235 3.47 2.63 -12.27
C SER A 235 4.62 3.09 -11.36
N ARG A 236 4.34 4.03 -10.48
CA ARG A 236 5.31 4.62 -9.56
C ARG A 236 4.75 4.70 -8.16
N SER A 237 5.64 4.63 -7.18
CA SER A 237 5.29 4.94 -5.79
C SER A 237 6.38 5.74 -5.11
N ARG A 238 5.98 6.43 -4.05
CA ARG A 238 6.87 7.15 -3.14
C ARG A 238 6.55 6.78 -1.72
N ILE A 239 7.59 6.54 -0.93
CA ILE A 239 7.49 6.21 0.48
C ILE A 239 8.33 7.20 1.26
N ASP A 240 7.75 7.87 2.24
CA ASP A 240 8.43 8.68 3.24
C ASP A 240 8.50 7.86 4.52
N ILE A 241 9.70 7.60 5.04
CA ILE A 241 9.97 6.74 6.19
C ILE A 241 10.67 7.55 7.26
N TYR A 242 10.23 7.42 8.51
CA TYR A 242 10.84 8.01 9.69
C TYR A 242 10.90 6.98 10.80
N GLY A 243 11.97 6.98 11.56
CA GLY A 243 12.15 5.99 12.60
C GLY A 243 13.17 6.34 13.66
N THR A 244 13.13 5.56 14.72
CA THR A 244 14.06 5.63 15.84
C THR A 244 14.45 4.23 16.26
N GLU A 245 15.71 4.05 16.62
CA GLU A 245 16.24 2.82 17.19
C GLU A 245 17.04 3.13 18.45
N ILE A 246 16.96 2.22 19.40
CA ILE A 246 17.72 2.25 20.65
C ILE A 246 18.42 0.92 20.83
N GLY A 247 19.63 0.93 21.33
CA GLY A 247 20.38 -0.29 21.53
C GLY A 247 21.48 -0.15 22.56
N TYR A 248 22.06 -1.29 22.82
CA TYR A 248 23.16 -1.48 23.75
C TYR A 248 24.22 -2.33 23.07
N ASP A 249 25.47 -1.97 23.27
CA ASP A 249 26.61 -2.76 22.82
C ASP A 249 27.68 -2.91 23.89
N ARG A 250 28.46 -3.94 23.72
CA ARG A 250 29.57 -4.30 24.63
C ARG A 250 30.73 -4.89 23.85
N GLU A 251 31.96 -4.55 24.27
CA GLU A 251 33.11 -5.30 23.86
C GLU A 251 33.16 -6.62 24.64
N VAL A 252 33.13 -7.74 23.90
CA VAL A 252 33.07 -9.10 24.47
C VAL A 252 34.43 -9.79 24.48
N TRP A 253 35.36 -9.32 23.65
CA TRP A 253 36.69 -9.87 23.56
C TRP A 253 37.69 -8.84 23.03
N ARG A 254 38.90 -8.82 23.60
CA ARG A 254 40.04 -8.03 23.13
C ARG A 254 41.34 -8.77 23.39
N GLN A 255 42.22 -8.86 22.38
CA GLN A 255 43.55 -9.41 22.47
C GLN A 255 44.45 -8.89 21.34
N ASN A 256 45.68 -8.47 21.67
CA ASN A 256 46.71 -8.05 20.70
C ASN A 256 46.19 -7.01 19.68
N GLY A 257 45.51 -5.95 20.12
CA GLY A 257 44.97 -4.91 19.24
C GLY A 257 43.69 -5.30 18.50
N ARG A 258 43.29 -6.57 18.54
CA ARG A 258 42.03 -7.07 17.94
C ARG A 258 40.94 -7.06 18.98
N TYR A 259 39.70 -6.74 18.53
CA TYR A 259 38.56 -6.78 19.43
C TYR A 259 37.28 -7.20 18.72
N LEU A 260 36.34 -7.74 19.47
CA LEU A 260 35.02 -8.09 19.08
C LEU A 260 34.02 -7.35 19.97
N SER A 261 33.14 -6.54 19.37
CA SER A 261 32.01 -5.96 20.05
C SER A 261 30.70 -6.56 19.51
N MET A 262 29.73 -6.71 20.37
CA MET A 262 28.40 -7.19 20.03
C MET A 262 27.35 -6.22 20.57
N GLY A 263 26.24 -6.08 19.86
CA GLY A 263 25.15 -5.22 20.27
C GLY A 263 23.78 -5.80 19.93
N VAL A 264 22.80 -5.31 20.68
CA VAL A 264 21.38 -5.60 20.48
C VAL A 264 20.63 -4.29 20.34
N TYR A 265 19.61 -4.26 19.52
CA TYR A 265 18.79 -3.06 19.32
C TYR A 265 17.35 -3.39 19.01
N GLY A 266 16.47 -2.45 19.33
CA GLY A 266 15.09 -2.43 18.92
C GLY A 266 14.71 -1.10 18.28
N GLY A 267 13.74 -1.12 17.39
CA GLY A 267 13.34 0.07 16.67
C GLY A 267 11.88 0.11 16.27
N TYR A 268 11.47 1.32 15.90
CA TYR A 268 10.17 1.59 15.34
C TYR A 268 10.30 2.55 14.17
N THR A 269 9.67 2.21 13.04
CA THR A 269 9.54 3.08 11.89
C THR A 269 8.10 3.21 11.46
N SER A 270 7.73 4.41 11.03
CA SER A 270 6.44 4.69 10.39
C SER A 270 6.68 5.20 8.98
N SER A 271 5.86 4.76 8.04
CA SER A 271 5.97 5.16 6.65
C SER A 271 4.63 5.57 6.05
N ARG A 272 4.69 6.53 5.12
CA ARG A 272 3.57 6.98 4.30
C ARG A 272 3.87 6.68 2.84
N GLN A 273 2.94 5.99 2.21
CA GLN A 273 3.06 5.58 0.82
C GLN A 273 2.09 6.38 -0.05
N LYS A 274 2.58 6.90 -1.18
CA LYS A 274 1.78 7.53 -2.23
C LYS A 274 2.03 6.83 -3.54
N PHE A 275 0.96 6.57 -4.25
CA PHE A 275 0.98 5.93 -5.56
C PHE A 275 0.64 6.96 -6.65
N ASP A 276 1.04 6.72 -7.88
CA ASP A 276 0.59 7.48 -9.06
C ASP A 276 -0.81 7.09 -9.52
N ARG A 277 -1.34 6.00 -8.95
CA ARG A 277 -2.74 5.59 -9.02
C ARG A 277 -3.52 6.21 -7.85
N SER A 278 -4.84 6.22 -7.96
CA SER A 278 -5.73 6.78 -6.92
C SER A 278 -5.64 5.95 -5.64
N GLY A 279 -4.80 6.40 -4.68
CA GLY A 279 -4.67 5.72 -3.40
C GLY A 279 -3.44 6.10 -2.59
N HIS A 280 -3.40 5.56 -1.37
CA HIS A 280 -2.30 5.77 -0.42
C HIS A 280 -2.17 4.56 0.52
N GLY A 281 -1.04 4.49 1.21
CA GLY A 281 -0.77 3.47 2.22
C GLY A 281 -0.01 4.03 3.41
N ASN A 282 -0.11 3.34 4.53
CA ASN A 282 0.70 3.58 5.72
C ASN A 282 1.24 2.25 6.23
N ALA A 283 2.48 2.26 6.69
CA ALA A 283 3.07 1.11 7.34
C ALA A 283 3.73 1.49 8.65
N ASP A 284 3.53 0.65 9.65
CA ASP A 284 4.24 0.67 10.92
C ASP A 284 5.09 -0.58 11.02
N THR A 285 6.38 -0.43 11.35
CA THR A 285 7.33 -1.52 11.45
C THR A 285 8.03 -1.47 12.80
N GLN A 286 8.03 -2.57 13.52
CA GLN A 286 8.87 -2.80 14.70
C GLN A 286 10.06 -3.66 14.28
N SER A 287 11.21 -3.46 14.89
CA SER A 287 12.42 -4.23 14.61
C SER A 287 13.12 -4.66 15.90
N LEU A 288 13.77 -5.82 15.81
CA LEU A 288 14.71 -6.31 16.80
C LEU A 288 15.93 -6.85 16.07
N GLY A 289 17.12 -6.39 16.44
CA GLY A 289 18.34 -6.79 15.75
C GLY A 289 19.52 -7.03 16.68
N LEU A 290 20.45 -7.78 16.13
CA LEU A 290 21.77 -8.05 16.70
C LEU A 290 22.83 -7.63 15.70
N TYR A 291 23.95 -7.17 16.20
CA TYR A 291 25.12 -6.91 15.36
C TYR A 291 26.43 -7.28 16.04
N SER A 292 27.45 -7.50 15.25
CA SER A 292 28.80 -7.67 15.70
C SER A 292 29.76 -6.83 14.86
N LEU A 293 30.81 -6.36 15.51
CA LEU A 293 31.92 -5.64 14.92
C LEU A 293 33.21 -6.37 15.37
N PHE A 294 33.93 -6.92 14.41
CA PHE A 294 35.29 -7.43 14.62
C PHE A 294 36.28 -6.50 13.96
N ASN A 295 37.28 -6.06 14.70
CA ASN A 295 38.34 -5.16 14.20
C ASN A 295 39.72 -5.76 14.51
N THR A 296 40.65 -5.63 13.55
CA THR A 296 42.03 -6.07 13.70
C THR A 296 42.96 -4.91 14.04
N ASP A 297 44.16 -5.25 14.49
CA ASP A 297 45.28 -4.34 14.73
C ASP A 297 45.70 -3.52 13.49
N ASP A 298 45.53 -4.12 12.27
CA ASP A 298 45.80 -3.50 10.99
C ASP A 298 44.62 -2.69 10.45
N ASN A 299 43.59 -2.42 11.27
CA ASN A 299 42.34 -1.70 10.92
C ASN A 299 41.48 -2.40 9.85
N TRP A 300 41.61 -3.71 9.65
CA TRP A 300 40.58 -4.47 8.96
C TRP A 300 39.38 -4.64 9.87
N PHE A 301 38.21 -4.64 9.28
CA PHE A 301 36.97 -4.86 10.02
C PHE A 301 36.04 -5.83 9.31
N VAL A 302 35.27 -6.57 10.12
CA VAL A 302 34.11 -7.36 9.66
C VAL A 302 32.94 -6.98 10.52
N ASP A 303 31.88 -6.51 9.86
CA ASP A 303 30.62 -6.14 10.51
C ASP A 303 29.53 -7.12 10.07
N MET A 304 28.72 -7.61 11.01
CA MET A 304 27.56 -8.45 10.73
C MET A 304 26.33 -7.88 11.42
N VAL A 305 25.21 -7.91 10.74
CA VAL A 305 23.91 -7.42 11.25
C VAL A 305 22.83 -8.43 10.91
N GLY A 306 22.03 -8.81 11.90
CA GLY A 306 20.82 -9.61 11.73
C GLY A 306 19.63 -8.86 12.34
N THR A 307 18.53 -8.72 11.61
CA THR A 307 17.34 -7.99 12.07
C THR A 307 16.10 -8.77 11.73
N TYR A 308 15.14 -8.80 12.64
CA TYR A 308 13.80 -9.30 12.45
C TYR A 308 12.80 -8.14 12.53
N PHE A 309 11.76 -8.16 11.67
CA PHE A 309 10.80 -7.09 11.53
C PHE A 309 9.37 -7.61 11.60
N TRP A 310 8.50 -6.84 12.26
CA TRP A 310 7.04 -7.00 12.29
C TRP A 310 6.41 -5.82 11.58
N HIS A 311 5.69 -6.06 10.47
CA HIS A 311 5.07 -5.04 9.66
C HIS A 311 3.56 -5.05 9.81
N ARG A 312 2.97 -3.87 9.91
CA ARG A 312 1.53 -3.64 9.81
C ARG A 312 1.26 -2.67 8.68
N GLN A 313 0.56 -3.12 7.66
CA GLN A 313 0.23 -2.34 6.48
C GLN A 313 -1.26 -1.99 6.45
N LYS A 314 -1.57 -0.78 6.00
CA LYS A 314 -2.92 -0.31 5.68
C LYS A 314 -2.87 0.36 4.32
N LEU A 315 -3.80 0.00 3.46
CA LEU A 315 -3.90 0.48 2.09
C LEU A 315 -5.29 1.02 1.84
N ARG A 316 -5.39 2.08 1.07
CA ARG A 316 -6.64 2.58 0.52
C ARG A 316 -6.44 2.94 -0.94
N SER A 317 -7.31 2.44 -1.79
CA SER A 317 -7.50 2.84 -3.17
C SER A 317 -8.94 3.24 -3.40
N TYR A 318 -9.29 3.62 -4.63
CA TYR A 318 -10.65 4.03 -4.97
C TYR A 318 -11.07 3.34 -6.27
N THR A 319 -12.35 2.93 -6.32
CA THR A 319 -12.98 2.49 -7.56
C THR A 319 -13.17 3.67 -8.51
N PRO A 320 -13.41 3.45 -9.80
CA PRO A 320 -13.72 4.51 -10.74
C PRO A 320 -14.92 5.38 -10.31
N ALA A 321 -15.92 4.78 -9.65
CA ALA A 321 -17.06 5.48 -9.07
C ALA A 321 -16.76 6.22 -7.75
N GLY A 322 -15.50 6.19 -7.26
CA GLY A 322 -15.07 6.92 -6.06
C GLY A 322 -15.25 6.19 -4.74
N SER A 323 -15.70 4.94 -4.74
CA SER A 323 -15.83 4.13 -3.51
C SER A 323 -14.46 3.68 -2.99
N GLY A 324 -14.24 3.79 -1.66
CA GLY A 324 -12.97 3.43 -1.04
C GLY A 324 -12.77 1.90 -0.95
N VAL A 325 -11.63 1.42 -1.44
CA VAL A 325 -11.20 0.03 -1.34
C VAL A 325 -10.10 -0.06 -0.28
N ASP A 326 -10.39 -0.69 0.85
CA ASP A 326 -9.49 -0.82 1.99
C ASP A 326 -8.86 -2.22 2.05
N GLY A 327 -7.54 -2.26 2.28
CA GLY A 327 -6.78 -3.47 2.56
C GLY A 327 -5.93 -3.32 3.81
N LYS A 328 -5.84 -4.38 4.63
CA LYS A 328 -5.01 -4.41 5.84
C LYS A 328 -4.35 -5.77 5.97
N TYR A 329 -3.05 -5.78 6.25
CA TYR A 329 -2.35 -7.02 6.52
C TYR A 329 -1.18 -6.84 7.49
N ARG A 330 -0.68 -7.97 7.99
CA ARG A 330 0.57 -8.06 8.76
C ARG A 330 1.48 -9.05 8.06
N THR A 331 2.76 -8.76 8.07
CA THR A 331 3.79 -9.68 7.58
C THR A 331 5.05 -9.52 8.42
N ASN A 332 5.93 -10.49 8.33
CA ASN A 332 7.23 -10.42 8.96
C ASN A 332 8.31 -10.44 7.88
N SER A 333 9.49 -10.02 8.25
CA SER A 333 10.68 -10.18 7.44
C SER A 333 11.91 -10.34 8.33
N TRP A 334 12.96 -10.90 7.77
CA TRP A 334 14.25 -10.92 8.43
C TRP A 334 15.36 -10.60 7.43
N GLN A 335 16.44 -10.07 7.95
CA GLN A 335 17.56 -9.58 7.18
C GLN A 335 18.86 -10.00 7.79
N LEU A 336 19.81 -10.40 6.93
CA LEU A 336 21.20 -10.66 7.29
C LEU A 336 22.11 -9.82 6.40
N SER A 337 23.13 -9.24 7.00
CA SER A 337 24.11 -8.43 6.30
C SER A 337 25.50 -8.68 6.85
N ALA A 338 26.48 -8.71 5.97
CA ALA A 338 27.88 -8.77 6.33
C ALA A 338 28.69 -7.80 5.48
N SER A 339 29.67 -7.13 6.07
CA SER A 339 30.61 -6.27 5.35
C SER A 339 32.04 -6.53 5.81
N LEU A 340 32.96 -6.36 4.88
CA LEU A 340 34.40 -6.44 5.09
C LEU A 340 35.05 -5.16 4.54
N GLY A 341 35.89 -4.53 5.32
CA GLY A 341 36.61 -3.34 4.89
C GLY A 341 37.88 -3.08 5.65
N LYS A 342 38.56 -2.01 5.31
CA LYS A 342 39.80 -1.57 5.96
C LYS A 342 39.84 -0.05 6.07
N ARG A 343 40.20 0.49 7.23
CA ARG A 343 40.56 1.90 7.38
C ARG A 343 42.03 2.12 7.12
N ILE A 344 42.37 2.92 6.12
CA ILE A 344 43.75 3.29 5.75
C ILE A 344 43.93 4.74 6.14
N ASN A 345 44.86 4.98 7.05
CA ASN A 345 45.21 6.32 7.53
C ASN A 345 46.43 6.84 6.80
N PHE A 346 46.41 8.13 6.41
CA PHE A 346 47.49 8.82 5.73
C PHE A 346 48.02 9.98 6.57
N ASP A 347 49.17 10.53 6.18
CA ASP A 347 49.71 11.73 6.77
C ASP A 347 48.73 12.88 6.73
N GLY A 348 48.80 13.79 7.70
CA GLY A 348 47.87 14.93 7.83
C GLY A 348 46.48 14.52 8.29
N ARG A 349 46.31 13.28 8.84
CA ARG A 349 45.06 12.73 9.39
C ARG A 349 43.96 12.53 8.36
N TRP A 350 44.34 12.32 7.12
CA TRP A 350 43.43 11.83 6.09
C TRP A 350 43.18 10.35 6.24
N PHE A 351 42.01 9.87 5.86
CA PHE A 351 41.70 8.45 5.84
C PHE A 351 40.84 8.08 4.64
N VAL A 352 40.93 6.80 4.28
CA VAL A 352 40.06 6.15 3.28
C VAL A 352 39.60 4.80 3.84
N GLU A 353 38.30 4.50 3.70
CA GLU A 353 37.71 3.25 4.13
C GLU A 353 36.99 2.57 2.95
N PRO A 354 37.69 1.74 2.14
CA PRO A 354 37.04 0.85 1.19
C PRO A 354 36.36 -0.29 1.94
N SER A 355 35.16 -0.68 1.50
CA SER A 355 34.48 -1.88 2.01
C SER A 355 33.57 -2.51 0.96
N VAL A 356 33.30 -3.81 1.16
CA VAL A 356 32.33 -4.57 0.37
C VAL A 356 31.34 -5.24 1.32
N GLY A 357 30.09 -5.32 0.91
CA GLY A 357 29.04 -5.93 1.70
C GLY A 357 28.12 -6.81 0.87
N LEU A 358 27.58 -7.81 1.53
CA LEU A 358 26.52 -8.69 1.02
C LEU A 358 25.33 -8.60 1.95
N ASN A 359 24.16 -8.47 1.38
CA ASN A 359 22.92 -8.30 2.13
C ASN A 359 21.84 -9.21 1.58
N TYR A 360 21.08 -9.84 2.46
CA TYR A 360 19.95 -10.67 2.13
C TYR A 360 18.76 -10.33 3.03
N MET A 361 17.56 -10.24 2.44
CA MET A 361 16.30 -10.06 3.16
C MET A 361 15.28 -11.07 2.66
N HIS A 362 14.55 -11.67 3.57
CA HIS A 362 13.37 -12.49 3.29
C HIS A 362 12.12 -11.82 3.84
N ILE A 363 11.05 -11.83 3.06
CA ILE A 363 9.74 -11.28 3.42
C ILE A 363 8.72 -12.41 3.32
N ASP A 364 7.97 -12.64 4.41
CA ASP A 364 6.95 -13.68 4.46
C ASP A 364 5.77 -13.33 3.55
N ALA A 365 5.16 -14.37 2.97
CA ALA A 365 3.93 -14.27 2.20
C ALA A 365 2.78 -13.72 3.05
N VAL A 366 1.82 -13.09 2.39
CA VAL A 366 0.59 -12.61 3.01
C VAL A 366 -0.64 -13.03 2.25
N ARG A 367 -1.75 -13.16 2.98
CA ARG A 367 -3.08 -13.39 2.44
C ARG A 367 -4.07 -12.50 3.17
N TYR A 368 -4.80 -11.68 2.43
CA TYR A 368 -5.84 -10.80 3.00
C TYR A 368 -6.95 -10.51 1.99
N ARG A 369 -8.07 -10.00 2.48
CA ARG A 369 -9.17 -9.54 1.64
C ARG A 369 -9.40 -8.04 1.81
N THR A 370 -9.84 -7.40 0.74
CA THR A 370 -10.33 -6.04 0.78
C THR A 370 -11.75 -5.98 1.38
N ASN A 371 -12.26 -4.78 1.66
CA ASN A 371 -13.67 -4.58 2.05
C ASN A 371 -14.67 -4.98 0.95
N PHE A 372 -14.24 -5.10 -0.30
CA PHE A 372 -15.00 -5.67 -1.42
C PHE A 372 -14.72 -7.16 -1.64
N ASN A 373 -14.27 -7.86 -0.62
CA ASN A 373 -14.00 -9.31 -0.60
C ASN A 373 -12.92 -9.80 -1.57
N THR A 374 -12.28 -8.94 -2.37
CA THR A 374 -11.21 -9.33 -3.30
C THR A 374 -10.05 -9.94 -2.53
N LEU A 375 -9.68 -11.18 -2.86
CA LEU A 375 -8.55 -11.88 -2.27
C LEU A 375 -7.23 -11.40 -2.87
N ILE A 376 -6.27 -11.09 -1.99
CA ILE A 376 -4.90 -10.74 -2.36
C ILE A 376 -3.96 -11.70 -1.65
N GLU A 377 -3.09 -12.35 -2.43
CA GLU A 377 -2.10 -13.30 -1.95
C GLU A 377 -0.73 -12.96 -2.52
N THR A 378 0.30 -13.13 -1.72
CA THR A 378 1.69 -12.98 -2.17
C THR A 378 2.45 -14.28 -1.94
N SER A 379 3.53 -14.49 -2.69
CA SER A 379 4.54 -15.49 -2.34
C SER A 379 5.59 -14.86 -1.44
N ASP A 380 6.35 -15.67 -0.71
CA ASP A 380 7.57 -15.19 -0.07
C ASP A 380 8.46 -14.48 -1.09
N ALA A 381 9.14 -13.43 -0.66
CA ALA A 381 10.06 -12.67 -1.49
C ALA A 381 11.46 -12.64 -0.86
N GLY A 382 12.48 -12.88 -1.69
CA GLY A 382 13.88 -12.73 -1.34
C GLY A 382 14.51 -11.55 -2.04
N TYR A 383 15.34 -10.78 -1.32
CA TYR A 383 16.13 -9.69 -1.89
C TYR A 383 17.59 -9.92 -1.57
N LEU A 384 18.43 -9.92 -2.60
CA LEU A 384 19.88 -10.09 -2.48
C LEU A 384 20.57 -8.89 -3.12
N SER A 385 21.45 -8.24 -2.38
CA SER A 385 22.25 -7.14 -2.93
C SER A 385 23.70 -7.20 -2.46
N THR A 386 24.58 -6.71 -3.31
CA THR A 386 25.96 -6.39 -2.98
C THR A 386 26.18 -4.90 -2.95
N ARG A 387 27.14 -4.47 -2.13
CA ARG A 387 27.49 -3.07 -1.97
C ARG A 387 29.01 -2.94 -1.92
N ALA A 388 29.56 -1.99 -2.68
CA ALA A 388 30.94 -1.56 -2.61
C ALA A 388 30.97 -0.09 -2.19
N ASP A 389 31.57 0.21 -1.05
CA ASP A 389 31.65 1.55 -0.47
C ASP A 389 33.08 2.08 -0.52
N LEU A 390 33.19 3.37 -0.72
CA LEU A 390 34.41 4.13 -0.51
C LEU A 390 34.07 5.37 0.33
N ILE A 391 34.61 5.41 1.54
CA ILE A 391 34.53 6.58 2.41
C ILE A 391 35.89 7.24 2.44
N ALA A 392 35.95 8.56 2.27
CA ALA A 392 37.17 9.35 2.36
C ALA A 392 36.93 10.59 3.20
N GLY A 393 37.88 10.91 4.09
CA GLY A 393 37.66 12.02 5.00
C GLY A 393 38.95 12.47 5.72
N LYS A 394 38.75 13.39 6.65
CA LYS A 394 39.82 13.92 7.49
C LYS A 394 39.40 13.93 8.95
N SER A 395 40.30 13.51 9.82
CA SER A 395 40.11 13.54 11.27
C SER A 395 40.71 14.82 11.84
N PHE A 396 39.90 15.58 12.58
CA PHE A 396 40.34 16.73 13.38
C PHE A 396 40.37 16.26 14.84
N VAL A 397 41.51 16.34 15.49
CA VAL A 397 41.71 15.84 16.85
C VAL A 397 42.11 17.00 17.76
N TRP A 398 41.47 17.10 18.93
CA TRP A 398 41.77 18.05 19.97
C TRP A 398 41.69 17.40 21.35
N GLY A 399 42.78 17.51 22.12
CA GLY A 399 42.90 16.79 23.39
C GLY A 399 42.99 15.29 23.26
N ASP A 400 42.96 14.62 24.39
CA ASP A 400 43.00 13.15 24.46
C ASP A 400 41.57 12.59 24.17
N ASN A 401 41.50 11.62 23.24
CA ASN A 401 40.28 10.91 22.86
C ASN A 401 39.12 11.77 22.29
N ARG A 402 39.37 13.02 21.85
CA ARG A 402 38.36 13.88 21.20
C ARG A 402 38.70 14.07 19.73
N PHE A 403 37.76 13.76 18.87
CA PHE A 403 37.94 13.92 17.43
C PHE A 403 36.64 14.32 16.71
N LEU A 404 36.78 14.83 15.50
CA LEU A 404 35.73 15.01 14.51
C LEU A 404 36.24 14.43 13.19
N ASP A 405 35.60 13.40 12.70
CA ASP A 405 35.77 12.90 11.33
C ASP A 405 34.76 13.60 10.42
N ALA A 406 35.23 14.31 9.42
CA ALA A 406 34.39 14.83 8.33
C ALA A 406 34.71 14.02 7.07
N TYR A 407 33.68 13.48 6.39
CA TYR A 407 33.89 12.55 5.29
C TYR A 407 32.84 12.64 4.21
N GLY A 408 33.23 12.23 3.01
CA GLY A 408 32.34 11.88 1.90
C GLY A 408 32.25 10.38 1.72
N ARG A 409 31.11 9.91 1.19
CA ARG A 409 30.85 8.52 0.85
C ARG A 409 30.44 8.41 -0.62
N PHE A 410 30.98 7.41 -1.29
CA PHE A 410 30.49 6.91 -2.55
C PHE A 410 30.21 5.41 -2.41
N ALA A 411 29.06 4.95 -2.93
CA ALA A 411 28.79 3.52 -2.99
C ALA A 411 28.19 3.11 -4.32
N LEU A 412 28.54 1.89 -4.74
CA LEU A 412 27.93 1.15 -5.83
C LEU A 412 27.11 0.02 -5.22
N ILE A 413 25.81 -0.03 -5.54
CA ILE A 413 24.90 -1.03 -4.99
C ILE A 413 24.30 -1.80 -6.17
N HIS A 414 24.44 -3.12 -6.16
CA HIS A 414 23.87 -4.01 -7.16
C HIS A 414 22.82 -4.90 -6.51
N ASP A 415 21.57 -4.65 -6.81
CA ASP A 415 20.43 -5.49 -6.42
C ASP A 415 20.38 -6.68 -7.39
N ILE A 416 20.89 -7.83 -6.96
CA ILE A 416 21.05 -9.06 -7.75
C ILE A 416 19.71 -9.76 -7.93
N ASP A 417 18.91 -9.84 -6.85
CA ASP A 417 17.57 -10.39 -6.85
C ASP A 417 16.63 -9.45 -6.11
N GLY A 418 15.48 -9.18 -6.71
CA GLY A 418 14.46 -8.27 -6.20
C GLY A 418 13.07 -8.68 -6.66
N LYS A 419 12.85 -9.99 -6.86
CA LYS A 419 11.60 -10.52 -7.40
C LYS A 419 10.54 -10.67 -6.33
N SER A 420 9.31 -10.27 -6.68
CA SER A 420 8.13 -10.49 -5.88
C SER A 420 6.94 -10.91 -6.77
N LYS A 421 6.02 -11.67 -6.19
CA LYS A 421 4.79 -12.12 -6.85
C LYS A 421 3.60 -11.78 -5.99
N VAL A 422 2.57 -11.21 -6.62
CA VAL A 422 1.30 -10.88 -5.99
C VAL A 422 0.18 -11.39 -6.87
N ARG A 423 -0.79 -12.10 -6.30
CA ARG A 423 -2.00 -12.54 -6.95
C ARG A 423 -3.18 -11.74 -6.41
N VAL A 424 -3.98 -11.19 -7.31
CA VAL A 424 -5.22 -10.48 -6.99
C VAL A 424 -6.37 -11.25 -7.67
N ALA A 425 -7.26 -11.75 -6.88
CA ALA A 425 -8.25 -12.75 -7.31
C ALA A 425 -7.55 -13.93 -8.03
N ASP A 426 -7.80 -14.11 -9.34
CA ASP A 426 -7.20 -15.16 -10.17
C ASP A 426 -5.96 -14.71 -10.97
N TYR A 427 -5.61 -13.41 -10.95
CA TYR A 427 -4.57 -12.87 -11.80
C TYR A 427 -3.26 -12.62 -11.04
N GLY A 428 -2.16 -13.13 -11.61
CA GLY A 428 -0.82 -13.01 -11.02
C GLY A 428 0.01 -11.87 -11.60
N PHE A 429 0.61 -11.07 -10.70
CA PHE A 429 1.59 -10.03 -11.02
C PHE A 429 2.97 -10.47 -10.56
N ALA A 430 3.98 -10.20 -11.38
CA ALA A 430 5.38 -10.36 -11.04
C ALA A 430 6.11 -9.03 -11.16
N GLU A 431 6.87 -8.65 -10.15
CA GLU A 431 7.72 -7.47 -10.15
C GLU A 431 9.17 -7.88 -9.91
N ASP A 432 10.10 -7.08 -10.43
CA ASP A 432 11.53 -7.28 -10.26
C ASP A 432 12.20 -5.90 -10.09
N LEU A 433 12.68 -5.65 -8.90
CA LEU A 433 13.36 -4.43 -8.52
C LEU A 433 14.88 -4.50 -8.67
N SER A 434 15.41 -5.61 -9.23
CA SER A 434 16.85 -5.76 -9.50
C SER A 434 17.38 -4.59 -10.32
N SER A 435 18.43 -3.95 -9.84
CA SER A 435 18.98 -2.75 -10.48
C SER A 435 20.38 -2.40 -9.95
N LEU A 436 21.09 -1.59 -10.71
CA LEU A 436 22.31 -0.92 -10.25
C LEU A 436 21.96 0.47 -9.73
N ARG A 437 22.53 0.83 -8.57
CA ARG A 437 22.35 2.14 -7.92
C ARG A 437 23.69 2.72 -7.50
N TYR A 438 23.77 4.04 -7.51
CA TYR A 438 24.89 4.82 -7.04
C TYR A 438 24.44 5.65 -5.83
N GLU A 439 25.26 5.69 -4.78
CA GLU A 439 25.02 6.52 -3.60
C GLU A 439 26.12 7.54 -3.45
N LEU A 440 25.72 8.77 -3.13
CA LEU A 440 26.60 9.85 -2.68
C LEU A 440 26.13 10.30 -1.32
N GLY A 441 27.05 10.43 -0.38
CA GLY A 441 26.76 10.90 0.97
C GLY A 441 27.88 11.73 1.54
N ALA A 442 27.58 12.45 2.59
CA ALA A 442 28.52 13.16 3.40
C ALA A 442 28.10 13.11 4.86
N GLY A 443 29.06 13.10 5.77
CA GLY A 443 28.75 13.02 7.18
C GLY A 443 29.86 13.52 8.08
N VAL A 444 29.49 13.59 9.34
CA VAL A 444 30.42 13.87 10.45
C VAL A 444 30.21 12.83 11.55
N SER A 445 31.30 12.44 12.18
CA SER A 445 31.28 11.59 13.38
C SER A 445 32.23 12.18 14.40
N THR A 446 31.82 12.28 15.66
CA THR A 446 32.62 12.93 16.69
C THR A 446 32.60 12.13 17.98
N ALA A 447 33.74 12.15 18.69
CA ALA A 447 33.79 11.88 20.12
C ALA A 447 34.01 13.26 20.81
N TRP A 448 33.00 13.76 21.53
CA TRP A 448 33.08 15.06 22.22
C TRP A 448 33.59 14.91 23.65
N SER A 449 33.54 13.69 24.20
CA SER A 449 34.09 13.30 25.49
C SER A 449 34.63 11.87 25.41
N GLU A 450 35.22 11.38 26.49
CA GLU A 450 35.66 9.99 26.59
C GLU A 450 34.48 9.01 26.46
N ASP A 451 33.31 9.41 26.95
CA ASP A 451 32.11 8.57 27.02
C ASP A 451 31.08 8.87 25.92
N GLY A 452 31.22 10.01 25.23
CA GLY A 452 30.19 10.52 24.31
C GLY A 452 30.62 10.52 22.86
N THR A 453 29.84 9.84 21.98
CA THR A 453 29.99 9.93 20.52
C THR A 453 28.70 10.30 19.84
N ALA A 454 28.80 10.97 18.70
CA ALA A 454 27.65 11.23 17.84
C ALA A 454 28.05 11.16 16.36
N TYR A 455 27.08 10.96 15.51
CA TYR A 455 27.25 11.11 14.08
C TYR A 455 26.01 11.73 13.44
N LEU A 456 26.22 12.34 12.29
CA LEU A 456 25.19 12.81 11.37
C LEU A 456 25.65 12.52 9.95
N GLU A 457 24.79 11.89 9.15
CA GLU A 457 25.05 11.61 7.75
C GLU A 457 23.84 11.94 6.90
N ALA A 458 24.07 12.53 5.74
CA ALA A 458 23.08 12.73 4.70
C ALA A 458 23.56 12.06 3.41
N SER A 459 22.68 11.36 2.71
CA SER A 459 22.99 10.69 1.45
C SER A 459 21.82 10.75 0.46
N ALA A 460 22.12 10.45 -0.79
CA ALA A 460 21.16 10.28 -1.86
C ALA A 460 21.57 9.11 -2.77
N GLN A 461 20.58 8.34 -3.27
CA GLN A 461 20.82 7.22 -4.17
C GLN A 461 20.10 7.43 -5.51
N LEU A 462 20.79 7.10 -6.59
CA LEU A 462 20.28 7.15 -7.96
C LEU A 462 20.27 5.74 -8.54
N GLY A 463 19.15 5.32 -9.09
CA GLY A 463 18.97 4.05 -9.77
C GLY A 463 17.78 4.08 -10.72
N SER A 464 17.62 3.06 -11.54
CA SER A 464 16.54 2.98 -12.52
C SER A 464 15.21 2.56 -11.89
N ARG A 465 15.22 1.60 -10.95
CA ARG A 465 14.04 1.06 -10.28
C ARG A 465 13.79 1.68 -8.92
N ILE A 466 14.85 1.92 -8.16
CA ILE A 466 14.83 2.47 -6.81
C ILE A 466 15.68 3.73 -6.77
N LYS A 467 15.14 4.81 -6.20
CA LYS A 467 15.85 6.07 -5.95
C LYS A 467 15.57 6.51 -4.52
N LEU A 468 16.60 6.98 -3.82
CA LEU A 468 16.47 7.66 -2.55
C LEU A 468 16.92 9.12 -2.75
N PRO A 469 16.02 10.06 -3.04
CA PRO A 469 16.39 11.46 -3.24
C PRO A 469 17.10 12.09 -2.04
N TRP A 470 16.79 11.62 -0.84
CA TRP A 470 17.48 11.99 0.39
C TRP A 470 17.29 10.91 1.46
N GLU A 471 18.31 10.73 2.26
CA GLU A 471 18.35 9.99 3.50
C GLU A 471 19.14 10.82 4.50
N ILE A 472 18.65 10.94 5.74
CA ILE A 472 19.34 11.57 6.85
C ILE A 472 19.25 10.60 8.02
N ASN A 473 20.40 10.35 8.63
CA ASN A 473 20.46 9.57 9.85
C ASN A 473 21.44 10.21 10.84
N PHE A 474 21.12 10.11 12.11
CA PHE A 474 21.95 10.60 13.20
C PHE A 474 21.90 9.64 14.36
N GLY A 475 22.93 9.66 15.18
CA GLY A 475 22.98 8.84 16.38
C GLY A 475 23.86 9.45 17.44
N ILE A 476 23.53 9.09 18.67
CA ILE A 476 24.28 9.46 19.88
C ILE A 476 24.51 8.20 20.67
N GLN A 477 25.70 8.04 21.19
CA GLN A 477 26.09 6.95 22.09
C GLN A 477 26.71 7.51 23.36
N TYR A 478 26.33 6.95 24.48
CA TYR A 478 26.97 7.17 25.77
C TYR A 478 27.56 5.84 26.27
N ARG A 479 28.83 5.90 26.69
CA ARG A 479 29.63 4.76 27.19
C ARG A 479 29.80 4.86 28.70
N PHE A 480 29.92 3.74 29.38
CA PHE A 480 30.08 3.66 30.84
C PHE A 480 30.77 2.36 31.27
#